data_54c298cd921df69a14673928c0705113
#
_entry.id   54c298cd921df69a14673928c0705113
#
_cell.length_a   1.000
_cell.length_b   1.000
_cell.length_c   1.000
_cell.angle_alpha   90.00
_cell.angle_beta   90.00
_cell.angle_gamma   90.00
#
_symmetry.space_group_name_H-M   'P 1'
#
loop_
_entity.id
_entity.type
_entity.pdbx_description
1 polymer ?
#
loop_
_entity_poly.entity_id
_entity_poly.type
_entity_poly.pdbx_seq_one_letter_code
_entity_poly.pdbx_strand_id
1 'polypeptide(L)'
;ALQSQLDYLHIVAGTSASLGGAVHIVPPMAIQPAYLAREAGTFKQHLGIPLFVTGRINQPQEAELILARGQADVCGMTRALICDPQMPNKTEHGQVEDVRACIACNQACIGHFHRGLPISCIQRPETGRELQYEQLPPTTRPKRILVAGGGPAGMKAAAVAAARGHQVTLYEAGPQLGGQVLLAQLLPRRSEFGGASTNLQREMALAGVEVVRNTRVDRALVERERPDLVIAATGATPYWPAFERTGDLQVVDAWQILRSEAKPGRSVLVIDWRCDWIGPGIAERLVRDGHQVQLAVNGTHCGESLPLYVRDQLAGELHRLGIPITPYARLYGCDDNTVYLQHTASGEPMIFEG
;
A
#
# COMPACT_ATOMS: atom_id res chain seq x y z
N ALA A 1 -35.11 -11.25 22.24
CA ALA A 1 -35.41 -12.61 22.74
C ALA A 1 -34.15 -13.40 23.14
N LEU A 2 -32.99 -13.20 22.45
CA LEU A 2 -31.74 -13.96 22.74
C LEU A 2 -30.83 -13.27 23.78
N GLN A 3 -31.05 -12.00 24.09
CA GLN A 3 -30.16 -11.20 24.90
C GLN A 3 -29.91 -11.82 26.32
N SER A 4 -30.91 -12.44 26.93
CA SER A 4 -30.77 -13.08 28.24
C SER A 4 -29.94 -14.39 28.22
N GLN A 5 -29.51 -14.83 27.03
CA GLN A 5 -28.75 -16.06 26.84
C GLN A 5 -27.32 -15.77 26.34
N LEU A 6 -26.95 -14.50 26.24
CA LEU A 6 -25.66 -14.05 25.69
C LEU A 6 -24.95 -13.16 26.74
N ASP A 7 -23.65 -13.35 26.88
CA ASP A 7 -22.77 -12.50 27.69
C ASP A 7 -22.39 -11.22 26.96
N TYR A 8 -22.22 -11.27 25.66
CA TYR A 8 -21.90 -10.14 24.77
C TYR A 8 -22.34 -10.41 23.32
N LEU A 9 -22.38 -9.38 22.51
CA LEU A 9 -22.56 -9.47 21.05
C LEU A 9 -21.37 -8.83 20.33
N HIS A 10 -20.88 -9.47 19.26
CA HIS A 10 -19.82 -8.93 18.42
C HIS A 10 -20.32 -8.63 17.00
N ILE A 11 -20.28 -7.35 16.60
CA ILE A 11 -20.63 -6.91 15.27
C ILE A 11 -19.40 -6.99 14.36
N VAL A 12 -19.51 -7.82 13.37
CA VAL A 12 -18.55 -7.99 12.28
C VAL A 12 -19.31 -8.05 10.95
N ALA A 13 -18.63 -7.81 9.84
CA ALA A 13 -19.22 -8.00 8.51
C ALA A 13 -18.33 -8.88 7.65
N GLY A 14 -18.89 -9.27 6.51
CA GLY A 14 -18.24 -10.12 5.54
C GLY A 14 -18.77 -11.55 5.55
N THR A 15 -18.77 -12.14 4.37
CA THR A 15 -19.18 -13.52 4.14
C THR A 15 -18.41 -14.09 2.96
N SER A 16 -18.04 -15.37 3.02
CA SER A 16 -17.44 -16.08 1.88
C SER A 16 -18.48 -16.55 0.85
N ALA A 17 -19.76 -16.31 1.07
CA ALA A 17 -20.83 -16.70 0.16
C ALA A 17 -20.85 -15.90 -1.17
N SER A 18 -20.19 -14.75 -1.21
CA SER A 18 -20.04 -13.94 -2.43
C SER A 18 -18.70 -13.19 -2.42
N LEU A 19 -18.13 -12.89 -3.60
CA LEU A 19 -16.88 -12.15 -3.72
C LEU A 19 -16.99 -10.75 -3.11
N GLY A 20 -18.08 -10.03 -3.38
CA GLY A 20 -18.32 -8.70 -2.81
C GLY A 20 -18.49 -8.74 -1.28
N GLY A 21 -19.13 -9.79 -0.74
CA GLY A 21 -19.23 -10.01 0.72
C GLY A 21 -17.88 -10.34 1.35
N ALA A 22 -17.05 -11.11 0.66
CA ALA A 22 -15.75 -11.53 1.16
C ALA A 22 -14.78 -10.36 1.37
N VAL A 23 -14.89 -9.29 0.59
CA VAL A 23 -14.09 -8.06 0.76
C VAL A 23 -14.22 -7.49 2.18
N HIS A 24 -15.37 -7.67 2.84
CA HIS A 24 -15.64 -7.15 4.17
C HIS A 24 -15.14 -8.04 5.31
N ILE A 25 -14.65 -9.26 5.03
CA ILE A 25 -14.03 -10.13 6.06
C ILE A 25 -12.73 -9.48 6.57
N VAL A 26 -11.87 -9.00 5.65
CA VAL A 26 -10.68 -8.21 5.96
C VAL A 26 -10.63 -7.00 5.03
N PRO A 27 -11.38 -5.93 5.34
CA PRO A 27 -11.60 -4.83 4.40
C PRO A 27 -10.30 -4.12 4.02
N PRO A 28 -10.04 -3.93 2.69
CA PRO A 28 -8.85 -3.24 2.21
C PRO A 28 -8.97 -1.72 2.39
N MET A 29 -7.92 -1.00 2.02
CA MET A 29 -7.80 0.46 2.11
C MET A 29 -8.96 1.24 1.47
N ALA A 30 -9.57 0.68 0.42
CA ALA A 30 -10.70 1.30 -0.28
C ALA A 30 -12.01 1.34 0.54
N ILE A 31 -12.12 0.55 1.62
CA ILE A 31 -13.27 0.59 2.55
C ILE A 31 -12.96 1.60 3.65
N GLN A 32 -13.93 2.42 4.01
CA GLN A 32 -13.77 3.46 5.03
C GLN A 32 -13.35 2.88 6.40
N PRO A 33 -12.49 3.57 7.16
CA PRO A 33 -12.20 3.21 8.55
C PRO A 33 -13.46 3.16 9.40
N ALA A 34 -13.49 2.26 10.38
CA ALA A 34 -14.57 2.12 11.36
C ALA A 34 -15.98 2.00 10.74
N TYR A 35 -16.08 1.45 9.52
CA TYR A 35 -17.30 1.46 8.69
C TYR A 35 -18.53 0.77 9.32
N LEU A 36 -18.34 -0.05 10.37
CA LEU A 36 -19.42 -0.71 11.11
C LEU A 36 -19.82 0.02 12.38
N ALA A 37 -19.19 1.14 12.72
CA ALA A 37 -19.47 1.84 13.98
C ALA A 37 -20.91 2.35 14.08
N ARG A 38 -21.48 2.84 12.96
CA ARG A 38 -22.86 3.32 12.92
C ARG A 38 -23.86 2.18 13.13
N GLU A 39 -23.66 1.08 12.45
CA GLU A 39 -24.49 -0.13 12.56
C GLU A 39 -24.41 -0.71 13.97
N ALA A 40 -23.20 -0.79 14.53
CA ALA A 40 -23.02 -1.22 15.93
C ALA A 40 -23.79 -0.32 16.90
N GLY A 41 -23.74 1.00 16.72
CA GLY A 41 -24.51 1.96 17.50
C GLY A 41 -26.02 1.74 17.43
N THR A 42 -26.54 1.36 16.26
CA THR A 42 -27.97 1.00 16.11
C THR A 42 -28.33 -0.23 16.95
N PHE A 43 -27.47 -1.26 16.93
CA PHE A 43 -27.68 -2.44 17.79
C PHE A 43 -27.57 -2.08 19.28
N LYS A 44 -26.57 -1.27 19.66
CA LYS A 44 -26.31 -0.88 21.04
C LYS A 44 -27.51 -0.22 21.70
N GLN A 45 -28.27 0.59 20.97
CA GLN A 45 -29.48 1.25 21.49
C GLN A 45 -30.56 0.27 21.98
N HIS A 46 -30.52 -0.98 21.53
CA HIS A 46 -31.52 -2.01 21.86
C HIS A 46 -30.97 -3.15 22.72
N LEU A 47 -29.68 -3.07 23.12
CA LEU A 47 -29.01 -4.13 23.85
C LEU A 47 -28.51 -3.63 25.21
N GLY A 48 -28.83 -4.41 26.26
CA GLY A 48 -28.33 -4.19 27.62
C GLY A 48 -27.05 -4.98 27.97
N ILE A 49 -26.50 -5.71 26.97
CA ILE A 49 -25.26 -6.49 27.13
C ILE A 49 -24.10 -5.78 26.45
N PRO A 50 -22.83 -6.11 26.79
CA PRO A 50 -21.67 -5.57 26.12
C PRO A 50 -21.69 -5.81 24.61
N LEU A 51 -21.35 -4.77 23.83
CA LEU A 51 -21.28 -4.83 22.37
C LEU A 51 -19.85 -4.58 21.90
N PHE A 52 -19.33 -5.52 21.13
CA PHE A 52 -18.02 -5.42 20.48
C PHE A 52 -18.22 -5.05 19.03
N VAL A 53 -17.33 -4.23 18.48
CA VAL A 53 -17.32 -3.91 17.05
C VAL A 53 -15.93 -4.11 16.45
N THR A 54 -15.87 -4.71 15.27
CA THR A 54 -14.66 -4.85 14.45
C THR A 54 -14.98 -4.45 13.03
N GLY A 55 -14.14 -3.63 12.41
CA GLY A 55 -14.35 -3.20 11.03
C GLY A 55 -13.38 -2.09 10.65
N ARG A 56 -12.13 -2.46 10.36
CA ARG A 56 -11.10 -1.51 9.94
C ARG A 56 -10.93 -0.33 10.91
N ILE A 57 -10.85 -0.61 12.21
CA ILE A 57 -10.45 0.34 13.24
C ILE A 57 -8.94 0.23 13.35
N ASN A 58 -8.24 1.26 12.90
CA ASN A 58 -6.77 1.20 12.68
C ASN A 58 -5.98 2.10 13.63
N GLN A 59 -6.63 3.06 14.27
CA GLN A 59 -6.01 4.04 15.16
C GLN A 59 -6.77 4.15 16.49
N PRO A 60 -6.08 4.48 17.61
CA PRO A 60 -6.72 4.65 18.91
C PRO A 60 -7.81 5.71 18.91
N GLN A 61 -7.63 6.80 18.17
CA GLN A 61 -8.59 7.90 18.08
C GLN A 61 -9.92 7.44 17.45
N GLU A 62 -9.89 6.51 16.49
CA GLU A 62 -11.08 5.91 15.89
C GLU A 62 -11.84 5.07 16.93
N ALA A 63 -11.10 4.28 17.71
CA ALA A 63 -11.67 3.46 18.77
C ALA A 63 -12.28 4.33 19.88
N GLU A 64 -11.56 5.35 20.35
CA GLU A 64 -12.04 6.30 21.35
C GLU A 64 -13.32 7.00 20.90
N LEU A 65 -13.37 7.44 19.65
CA LEU A 65 -14.56 8.08 19.09
C LEU A 65 -15.80 7.16 19.10
N ILE A 66 -15.61 5.86 18.81
CA ILE A 66 -16.68 4.85 18.85
C ILE A 66 -17.22 4.69 20.29
N LEU A 67 -16.30 4.57 21.25
CA LEU A 67 -16.63 4.41 22.67
C LEU A 67 -17.31 5.68 23.22
N ALA A 68 -16.74 6.85 22.96
CA ALA A 68 -17.28 8.12 23.43
C ALA A 68 -18.69 8.42 22.87
N ARG A 69 -18.99 7.94 21.67
CA ARG A 69 -20.33 8.05 21.06
C ARG A 69 -21.31 6.96 21.53
N GLY A 70 -20.90 6.06 22.40
CA GLY A 70 -21.73 4.96 22.87
C GLY A 70 -22.14 3.98 21.76
N GLN A 71 -21.33 3.85 20.68
CA GLN A 71 -21.61 2.97 19.56
C GLN A 71 -21.22 1.51 19.84
N ALA A 72 -20.25 1.30 20.73
CA ALA A 72 -19.84 -0.01 21.22
C ALA A 72 -19.18 0.14 22.60
N ASP A 73 -18.95 -0.98 23.28
CA ASP A 73 -18.22 -1.04 24.56
C ASP A 73 -16.76 -1.45 24.34
N VAL A 74 -16.48 -2.20 23.26
CA VAL A 74 -15.14 -2.70 22.95
C VAL A 74 -14.89 -2.64 21.43
N CYS A 75 -13.66 -2.25 21.06
CA CYS A 75 -13.20 -2.20 19.67
C CYS A 75 -12.21 -3.33 19.37
N GLY A 76 -12.48 -4.13 18.32
CA GLY A 76 -11.56 -5.15 17.81
C GLY A 76 -10.61 -4.56 16.77
N MET A 77 -9.30 -4.62 17.02
CA MET A 77 -8.28 -3.91 16.24
C MET A 77 -7.14 -4.83 15.75
N THR A 78 -7.45 -6.01 15.23
CA THR A 78 -6.48 -7.07 14.91
C THR A 78 -5.32 -6.60 14.04
N ARG A 79 -5.57 -6.01 12.86
CA ARG A 79 -4.49 -5.58 11.95
C ARG A 79 -3.71 -4.39 12.49
N ALA A 80 -4.33 -3.54 13.28
CA ALA A 80 -3.63 -2.45 13.96
C ALA A 80 -2.58 -3.01 14.93
N LEU A 81 -2.94 -4.03 15.71
CA LEU A 81 -2.02 -4.71 16.64
C LEU A 81 -0.97 -5.58 15.94
N ILE A 82 -1.27 -6.14 14.76
CA ILE A 82 -0.25 -6.79 13.90
C ILE A 82 0.79 -5.75 13.43
N CYS A 83 0.34 -4.56 13.07
CA CYS A 83 1.20 -3.47 12.60
C CYS A 83 2.00 -2.83 13.74
N ASP A 84 1.35 -2.60 14.88
CA ASP A 84 1.97 -2.04 16.07
C ASP A 84 1.43 -2.71 17.36
N PRO A 85 2.08 -3.77 17.87
CA PRO A 85 1.63 -4.45 19.08
C PRO A 85 1.79 -3.59 20.33
N GLN A 86 2.59 -2.51 20.28
CA GLN A 86 2.76 -1.56 21.37
C GLN A 86 1.72 -0.43 21.35
N MET A 87 0.79 -0.43 20.39
CA MET A 87 -0.23 0.61 20.26
C MET A 87 -1.00 0.86 21.57
N PRO A 88 -1.48 -0.15 22.33
CA PRO A 88 -2.17 0.11 23.61
C PRO A 88 -1.28 0.83 24.63
N ASN A 89 -0.05 0.35 24.81
CA ASN A 89 0.90 0.96 25.74
C ASN A 89 1.28 2.40 25.33
N LYS A 90 1.52 2.64 24.04
CA LYS A 90 1.78 3.99 23.52
C LYS A 90 0.61 4.93 23.76
N THR A 91 -0.62 4.43 23.56
CA THR A 91 -1.83 5.21 23.79
C THR A 91 -2.02 5.55 25.26
N GLU A 92 -1.82 4.59 26.16
CA GLU A 92 -1.91 4.79 27.62
C GLU A 92 -0.91 5.85 28.10
N HIS A 93 0.28 5.90 27.50
CA HIS A 93 1.32 6.88 27.84
C HIS A 93 1.22 8.20 27.05
N GLY A 94 0.15 8.42 26.27
CA GLY A 94 -0.04 9.64 25.47
C GLY A 94 0.87 9.75 24.23
N GLN A 95 1.53 8.67 23.83
CA GLN A 95 2.46 8.60 22.71
C GLN A 95 1.76 8.21 21.39
N VAL A 96 0.58 8.77 21.15
CA VAL A 96 -0.26 8.39 19.98
C VAL A 96 0.40 8.70 18.64
N GLU A 97 1.29 9.69 18.58
CA GLU A 97 2.05 10.02 17.37
C GLU A 97 3.12 8.98 17.04
N ASP A 98 3.50 8.13 18.00
CA ASP A 98 4.46 7.05 17.83
C ASP A 98 3.81 5.75 17.35
N VAL A 99 2.47 5.73 17.27
CA VAL A 99 1.72 4.57 16.79
C VAL A 99 1.91 4.39 15.29
N ARG A 100 2.37 3.21 14.91
CA ARG A 100 2.45 2.80 13.50
C ARG A 100 1.06 2.33 13.04
N ALA A 101 0.30 3.23 12.46
CA ALA A 101 -1.05 2.93 12.00
C ALA A 101 -1.05 1.91 10.83
N CYS A 102 -1.96 0.94 10.91
CA CYS A 102 -2.20 0.00 9.81
C CYS A 102 -2.86 0.72 8.63
N ILE A 103 -2.28 0.62 7.43
CA ILE A 103 -2.79 1.23 6.20
C ILE A 103 -3.75 0.32 5.41
N ALA A 104 -4.21 -0.78 5.98
CA ALA A 104 -5.14 -1.72 5.36
C ALA A 104 -4.75 -2.19 3.93
N CYS A 105 -3.46 -2.33 3.66
CA CYS A 105 -2.94 -2.74 2.36
C CYS A 105 -3.23 -4.20 2.02
N ASN A 106 -3.51 -5.05 3.01
CA ASN A 106 -3.77 -6.49 2.90
C ASN A 106 -2.64 -7.32 2.27
N GLN A 107 -1.42 -6.78 2.09
CA GLN A 107 -0.34 -7.46 1.35
C GLN A 107 0.24 -8.66 2.10
N ALA A 108 0.90 -8.42 3.23
CA ALA A 108 1.69 -9.44 3.92
C ALA A 108 0.95 -10.10 5.11
N CYS A 109 -0.23 -9.62 5.48
CA CYS A 109 -1.10 -10.27 6.46
C CYS A 109 -2.06 -11.25 5.75
N ILE A 110 -3.29 -10.83 5.45
CA ILE A 110 -4.29 -11.70 4.81
C ILE A 110 -3.87 -12.15 3.40
N GLY A 111 -3.10 -11.34 2.66
CA GLY A 111 -2.59 -11.71 1.33
C GLY A 111 -1.62 -12.88 1.39
N HIS A 112 -0.73 -12.93 2.38
CA HIS A 112 0.13 -14.09 2.63
C HIS A 112 -0.69 -15.31 3.07
N PHE A 113 -1.66 -15.11 3.98
CA PHE A 113 -2.54 -16.18 4.42
C PHE A 113 -3.23 -16.89 3.24
N HIS A 114 -3.81 -16.14 2.30
CA HIS A 114 -4.46 -16.72 1.12
C HIS A 114 -3.50 -17.48 0.18
N ARG A 115 -2.20 -17.21 0.30
CA ARG A 115 -1.15 -17.88 -0.49
C ARG A 115 -0.47 -19.01 0.27
N GLY A 116 -0.94 -19.35 1.47
CA GLY A 116 -0.32 -20.37 2.33
C GLY A 116 1.06 -19.97 2.87
N LEU A 117 1.36 -18.66 2.91
CA LEU A 117 2.61 -18.13 3.43
C LEU A 117 2.43 -17.65 4.88
N PRO A 118 3.48 -17.66 5.71
CA PRO A 118 3.45 -17.06 7.03
C PRO A 118 3.04 -15.58 6.95
N ILE A 119 2.15 -15.16 7.85
CA ILE A 119 1.75 -13.75 7.92
C ILE A 119 2.92 -12.87 8.32
N SER A 120 2.91 -11.63 7.80
CA SER A 120 3.87 -10.58 8.12
C SER A 120 3.18 -9.21 7.98
N CYS A 121 3.93 -8.13 8.11
CA CYS A 121 3.44 -6.79 7.84
C CYS A 121 4.48 -6.02 7.01
N ILE A 122 4.04 -5.29 5.98
CA ILE A 122 4.96 -4.49 5.14
C ILE A 122 5.60 -3.33 5.91
N GLN A 123 4.99 -2.89 7.02
CA GLN A 123 5.51 -1.83 7.87
C GLN A 123 6.28 -2.36 9.08
N ARG A 124 6.03 -3.61 9.48
CA ARG A 124 6.68 -4.26 10.60
C ARG A 124 7.24 -5.62 10.18
N PRO A 125 8.47 -5.68 9.66
CA PRO A 125 9.08 -6.91 9.16
C PRO A 125 9.33 -7.96 10.25
N GLU A 126 9.29 -7.58 11.51
CA GLU A 126 9.38 -8.45 12.68
C GLU A 126 8.14 -9.35 12.84
N THR A 127 6.96 -8.93 12.34
CA THR A 127 5.72 -9.70 12.45
C THR A 127 5.86 -11.11 11.87
N GLY A 128 5.54 -12.11 12.71
CA GLY A 128 5.72 -13.53 12.40
C GLY A 128 7.16 -14.03 12.55
N ARG A 129 8.08 -13.17 13.02
CA ARG A 129 9.51 -13.45 13.26
C ARG A 129 10.00 -12.80 14.54
N GLU A 130 9.10 -12.59 15.50
CA GLU A 130 9.36 -11.83 16.72
C GLU A 130 10.50 -12.44 17.53
N LEU A 131 10.58 -13.77 17.62
CA LEU A 131 11.67 -14.46 18.33
C LEU A 131 13.07 -14.14 17.77
N GLN A 132 13.14 -13.79 16.47
CA GLN A 132 14.42 -13.50 15.80
C GLN A 132 14.73 -12.01 15.73
N TYR A 133 13.73 -11.15 15.57
CA TYR A 133 13.93 -9.75 15.18
C TYR A 133 13.34 -8.72 16.15
N GLU A 134 12.49 -9.12 17.11
CA GLU A 134 11.84 -8.16 18.02
C GLU A 134 12.87 -7.42 18.90
N GLN A 135 13.90 -8.13 19.35
CA GLN A 135 14.93 -7.59 20.19
C GLN A 135 16.31 -7.78 19.53
N LEU A 136 16.63 -6.89 18.61
CA LEU A 136 17.96 -6.87 18.02
C LEU A 136 18.97 -6.31 19.04
N PRO A 137 20.05 -7.04 19.37
CA PRO A 137 21.01 -6.57 20.34
C PRO A 137 21.72 -5.31 19.84
N PRO A 138 22.06 -4.36 20.74
CA PRO A 138 22.91 -3.25 20.39
C PRO A 138 24.26 -3.74 19.84
N THR A 139 24.84 -2.97 18.92
CA THR A 139 26.14 -3.31 18.38
C THR A 139 27.26 -3.07 19.42
N THR A 140 28.23 -3.97 19.47
CA THR A 140 29.46 -3.76 20.25
C THR A 140 30.53 -2.99 19.47
N ARG A 141 30.30 -2.76 18.16
CA ARG A 141 31.24 -2.03 17.27
C ARG A 141 30.43 -1.03 16.43
N PRO A 142 30.14 0.17 16.98
CA PRO A 142 29.49 1.23 16.24
C PRO A 142 30.22 1.54 14.94
N LYS A 143 29.44 1.76 13.87
CA LYS A 143 29.94 2.13 12.55
C LYS A 143 29.27 3.42 12.09
N ARG A 144 29.95 4.18 11.23
CA ARG A 144 29.34 5.25 10.45
C ARG A 144 28.74 4.64 9.20
N ILE A 145 27.43 4.74 9.07
CA ILE A 145 26.66 4.15 7.96
C ILE A 145 26.05 5.26 7.13
N LEU A 146 26.33 5.24 5.83
CA LEU A 146 25.68 6.08 4.85
C LEU A 146 24.59 5.29 4.17
N VAL A 147 23.33 5.79 4.20
CA VAL A 147 22.20 5.20 3.48
C VAL A 147 21.87 6.08 2.29
N ALA A 148 21.93 5.52 1.09
CA ALA A 148 21.64 6.22 -0.16
C ALA A 148 20.19 5.92 -0.61
N GLY A 149 19.30 6.89 -0.43
CA GLY A 149 17.89 6.83 -0.83
C GLY A 149 16.91 6.80 0.36
N GLY A 150 15.98 7.76 0.36
CA GLY A 150 14.96 7.97 1.40
C GLY A 150 13.62 7.30 1.07
N GLY A 151 13.61 6.23 0.27
CA GLY A 151 12.47 5.35 0.10
C GLY A 151 12.26 4.42 1.30
N PRO A 152 11.17 3.60 1.33
CA PRO A 152 10.84 2.75 2.48
C PRO A 152 11.98 1.82 2.91
N ALA A 153 12.71 1.25 1.96
CA ALA A 153 13.83 0.35 2.23
C ALA A 153 14.98 1.08 2.95
N GLY A 154 15.37 2.26 2.44
CA GLY A 154 16.42 3.07 3.05
C GLY A 154 16.04 3.61 4.42
N MET A 155 14.82 4.13 4.56
CA MET A 155 14.32 4.63 5.85
C MET A 155 14.27 3.53 6.91
N LYS A 156 13.77 2.33 6.57
CA LYS A 156 13.74 1.20 7.52
C LYS A 156 15.15 0.72 7.88
N ALA A 157 16.03 0.59 6.89
CA ALA A 157 17.42 0.20 7.12
C ALA A 157 18.14 1.21 8.04
N ALA A 158 17.93 2.51 7.81
CA ALA A 158 18.50 3.58 8.62
C ALA A 158 18.00 3.52 10.07
N ALA A 159 16.68 3.41 10.26
CA ALA A 159 16.07 3.33 11.59
C ALA A 159 16.57 2.12 12.38
N VAL A 160 16.60 0.94 11.76
CA VAL A 160 17.07 -0.29 12.41
C VAL A 160 18.57 -0.20 12.74
N ALA A 161 19.40 0.30 11.83
CA ALA A 161 20.83 0.45 12.09
C ALA A 161 21.11 1.44 13.22
N ALA A 162 20.41 2.58 13.24
CA ALA A 162 20.56 3.58 14.30
C ALA A 162 20.07 3.05 15.66
N ALA A 163 18.91 2.38 15.70
CA ALA A 163 18.39 1.75 16.92
C ALA A 163 19.34 0.70 17.50
N ARG A 164 20.18 0.08 16.67
CA ARG A 164 21.25 -0.83 17.12
C ARG A 164 22.52 -0.13 17.57
N GLY A 165 22.60 1.20 17.55
CA GLY A 165 23.72 1.98 18.03
C GLY A 165 24.77 2.34 16.98
N HIS A 166 24.45 2.25 15.69
CA HIS A 166 25.29 2.80 14.63
C HIS A 166 25.03 4.30 14.44
N GLN A 167 26.03 5.05 13.99
CA GLN A 167 25.86 6.43 13.53
C GLN A 167 25.39 6.42 12.08
N VAL A 168 24.17 6.87 11.81
CA VAL A 168 23.55 6.74 10.49
C VAL A 168 23.17 8.10 9.91
N THR A 169 23.64 8.36 8.68
CA THR A 169 23.21 9.49 7.87
C THR A 169 22.51 8.97 6.62
N LEU A 170 21.26 9.37 6.42
CA LEU A 170 20.48 9.04 5.22
C LEU A 170 20.49 10.23 4.27
N TYR A 171 20.88 9.98 3.03
CA TYR A 171 20.87 10.96 1.93
C TYR A 171 19.73 10.66 0.97
N GLU A 172 18.94 11.68 0.66
CA GLU A 172 17.85 11.63 -0.32
C GLU A 172 18.10 12.66 -1.42
N ALA A 173 18.03 12.22 -2.68
CA ALA A 173 18.27 13.07 -3.84
C ALA A 173 17.16 14.12 -4.04
N GLY A 174 15.94 13.82 -3.67
CA GLY A 174 14.80 14.70 -3.77
C GLY A 174 14.53 15.54 -2.52
N PRO A 175 13.52 16.42 -2.59
CA PRO A 175 13.12 17.28 -1.47
C PRO A 175 12.33 16.53 -0.39
N GLN A 176 11.79 15.35 -0.69
CA GLN A 176 10.88 14.61 0.18
C GLN A 176 11.31 13.14 0.35
N LEU A 177 11.14 12.63 1.56
CA LEU A 177 11.27 11.21 1.86
C LEU A 177 10.01 10.45 1.43
N GLY A 178 10.16 9.16 1.08
CA GLY A 178 9.05 8.29 0.71
C GLY A 178 9.27 7.55 -0.62
N GLY A 179 10.13 8.06 -1.49
CA GLY A 179 10.44 7.42 -2.77
C GLY A 179 9.18 7.10 -3.59
N GLN A 180 9.08 5.87 -4.10
CA GLN A 180 7.93 5.46 -4.94
C GLN A 180 6.59 5.37 -4.18
N VAL A 181 6.58 5.34 -2.85
CA VAL A 181 5.34 5.39 -2.05
C VAL A 181 4.61 6.72 -2.26
N LEU A 182 5.35 7.81 -2.53
CA LEU A 182 4.78 9.11 -2.89
C LEU A 182 3.96 9.05 -4.18
N LEU A 183 4.31 8.18 -5.12
CA LEU A 183 3.51 7.94 -6.33
C LEU A 183 2.34 6.99 -6.05
N ALA A 184 2.57 5.93 -5.27
CA ALA A 184 1.53 4.97 -4.92
C ALA A 184 0.33 5.63 -4.22
N GLN A 185 0.55 6.61 -3.34
CA GLN A 185 -0.51 7.34 -2.65
C GLN A 185 -1.37 8.22 -3.58
N LEU A 186 -0.90 8.54 -4.79
CA LEU A 186 -1.64 9.33 -5.78
C LEU A 186 -2.65 8.51 -6.58
N LEU A 187 -2.58 7.19 -6.50
CA LEU A 187 -3.59 6.32 -7.08
C LEU A 187 -4.91 6.43 -6.30
N PRO A 188 -6.06 6.33 -6.95
CA PRO A 188 -7.35 6.40 -6.29
C PRO A 188 -7.46 5.43 -5.10
N ARG A 189 -7.94 5.92 -3.96
CA ARG A 189 -8.12 5.14 -2.72
C ARG A 189 -6.84 4.50 -2.18
N ARG A 190 -5.67 5.12 -2.46
CA ARG A 190 -4.35 4.66 -2.01
C ARG A 190 -3.61 5.68 -1.15
N SER A 191 -4.27 6.76 -0.75
CA SER A 191 -3.65 7.87 0.00
C SER A 191 -2.98 7.41 1.31
N GLU A 192 -3.47 6.36 1.95
CA GLU A 192 -2.91 5.83 3.20
C GLU A 192 -1.48 5.25 3.03
N PHE A 193 -1.02 4.99 1.79
CA PHE A 193 0.40 4.68 1.57
C PHE A 193 1.32 5.80 2.04
N GLY A 194 0.86 7.06 1.99
CA GLY A 194 1.58 8.18 2.59
C GLY A 194 1.84 7.99 4.09
N GLY A 195 0.90 7.39 4.81
CA GLY A 195 1.04 7.04 6.22
C GLY A 195 2.21 6.10 6.50
N ALA A 196 2.47 5.13 5.62
CA ALA A 196 3.65 4.27 5.76
C ALA A 196 4.97 5.04 5.68
N SER A 197 5.04 6.08 4.83
CA SER A 197 6.20 6.98 4.78
C SER A 197 6.32 7.81 6.05
N THR A 198 5.21 8.34 6.56
CA THR A 198 5.18 9.11 7.81
C THR A 198 5.63 8.27 9.00
N ASN A 199 5.14 7.04 9.10
CA ASN A 199 5.55 6.09 10.16
C ASN A 199 7.07 5.83 10.13
N LEU A 200 7.64 5.60 8.94
CA LEU A 200 9.09 5.37 8.80
C LEU A 200 9.91 6.62 9.12
N GLN A 201 9.45 7.81 8.76
CA GLN A 201 10.11 9.05 9.13
C GLN A 201 10.13 9.23 10.65
N ARG A 202 9.02 8.89 11.33
CA ARG A 202 8.95 8.93 12.80
C ARG A 202 9.90 7.91 13.43
N GLU A 203 9.97 6.67 12.91
CA GLU A 203 10.94 5.66 13.38
C GLU A 203 12.39 6.15 13.28
N MET A 204 12.77 6.76 12.15
CA MET A 204 14.11 7.34 12.00
C MET A 204 14.38 8.46 12.98
N ALA A 205 13.41 9.35 13.19
CA ALA A 205 13.55 10.45 14.14
C ALA A 205 13.76 9.95 15.58
N LEU A 206 12.98 8.95 16.01
CA LEU A 206 13.12 8.31 17.33
C LEU A 206 14.47 7.58 17.47
N ALA A 207 14.99 7.00 16.39
CA ALA A 207 16.30 6.34 16.39
C ALA A 207 17.49 7.30 16.26
N GLY A 208 17.28 8.60 16.04
CA GLY A 208 18.32 9.60 15.91
C GLY A 208 19.06 9.56 14.56
N VAL A 209 18.39 9.17 13.49
CA VAL A 209 18.97 9.18 12.13
C VAL A 209 19.13 10.61 11.65
N GLU A 210 20.31 10.97 11.18
CA GLU A 210 20.55 12.22 10.46
C GLU A 210 20.02 12.10 9.02
N VAL A 211 19.25 13.11 8.55
CA VAL A 211 18.65 13.11 7.22
C VAL A 211 19.11 14.32 6.41
N VAL A 212 19.73 14.05 5.26
CA VAL A 212 20.19 15.07 4.31
C VAL A 212 19.41 14.94 3.02
N ARG A 213 18.57 15.92 2.71
CA ARG A 213 17.76 15.97 1.50
C ARG A 213 18.43 16.76 0.37
N ASN A 214 17.86 16.69 -0.84
CA ASN A 214 18.38 17.37 -2.04
C ASN A 214 19.84 17.03 -2.33
N THR A 215 20.27 15.84 -1.94
CA THR A 215 21.66 15.42 -2.06
C THR A 215 21.73 14.01 -2.66
N ARG A 216 22.16 13.95 -3.91
CA ARG A 216 22.39 12.67 -4.59
C ARG A 216 23.72 12.07 -4.12
N VAL A 217 23.67 10.81 -3.72
CA VAL A 217 24.88 10.07 -3.37
C VAL A 217 25.60 9.67 -4.65
N ASP A 218 26.85 10.09 -4.74
CA ASP A 218 27.81 9.71 -5.77
C ASP A 218 29.14 9.25 -5.13
N ARG A 219 30.09 8.90 -5.96
CA ARG A 219 31.41 8.46 -5.51
C ARG A 219 32.15 9.54 -4.70
N ALA A 220 32.07 10.79 -5.14
CA ALA A 220 32.76 11.90 -4.48
C ALA A 220 32.21 12.14 -3.06
N LEU A 221 30.88 12.02 -2.88
CA LEU A 221 30.24 12.11 -1.57
C LEU A 221 30.73 10.98 -0.65
N VAL A 222 30.76 9.74 -1.13
CA VAL A 222 31.23 8.59 -0.34
C VAL A 222 32.71 8.74 0.06
N GLU A 223 33.55 9.19 -0.86
CA GLU A 223 34.96 9.44 -0.60
C GLU A 223 35.19 10.58 0.42
N ARG A 224 34.33 11.61 0.40
CA ARG A 224 34.37 12.72 1.36
C ARG A 224 33.89 12.30 2.75
N GLU A 225 32.75 11.63 2.83
CA GLU A 225 32.13 11.23 4.11
C GLU A 225 32.84 10.05 4.77
N ARG A 226 33.57 9.23 4.00
CA ARG A 226 34.33 8.05 4.47
C ARG A 226 33.51 7.16 5.43
N PRO A 227 32.30 6.69 5.06
CA PRO A 227 31.56 5.79 5.91
C PRO A 227 32.25 4.43 6.02
N ASP A 228 31.99 3.71 7.12
CA ASP A 228 32.43 2.33 7.28
C ASP A 228 31.59 1.36 6.44
N LEU A 229 30.34 1.76 6.10
CA LEU A 229 29.39 0.98 5.31
C LEU A 229 28.47 1.91 4.51
N VAL A 230 28.18 1.53 3.27
CA VAL A 230 27.14 2.16 2.45
C VAL A 230 26.01 1.18 2.22
N ILE A 231 24.77 1.63 2.48
CA ILE A 231 23.54 0.90 2.14
C ILE A 231 22.92 1.57 0.92
N ALA A 232 22.94 0.88 -0.22
CA ALA A 232 22.31 1.36 -1.45
C ALA A 232 20.83 1.00 -1.46
N ALA A 233 19.96 2.01 -1.34
CA ALA A 233 18.50 1.90 -1.36
C ALA A 233 17.88 2.87 -2.38
N THR A 234 18.52 3.01 -3.55
CA THR A 234 18.24 4.03 -4.56
C THR A 234 16.96 3.79 -5.37
N GLY A 235 16.25 2.69 -5.09
CA GLY A 235 14.98 2.36 -5.74
C GLY A 235 15.14 1.83 -7.16
N ALA A 236 14.13 2.08 -7.99
CA ALA A 236 14.06 1.64 -9.38
C ALA A 236 13.54 2.77 -10.27
N THR A 237 13.67 2.62 -11.55
CA THR A 237 13.06 3.45 -12.59
C THR A 237 11.98 2.65 -13.34
N PRO A 238 11.03 3.31 -14.03
CA PRO A 238 10.07 2.61 -14.87
C PRO A 238 10.78 1.71 -15.90
N TYR A 239 10.28 0.50 -16.04
CA TYR A 239 10.74 -0.42 -17.09
C TYR A 239 10.01 -0.10 -18.39
N TRP A 240 10.77 0.04 -19.46
CA TRP A 240 10.27 0.17 -20.82
C TRP A 240 10.45 -1.16 -21.54
N PRO A 241 9.36 -1.89 -21.87
CA PRO A 241 9.48 -3.09 -22.68
C PRO A 241 9.98 -2.73 -24.09
N ALA A 242 10.69 -3.65 -24.72
CA ALA A 242 11.00 -3.51 -26.13
C ALA A 242 9.73 -3.74 -26.94
N PHE A 243 9.36 -2.79 -27.80
CA PHE A 243 8.25 -2.87 -28.73
C PHE A 243 8.56 -2.04 -29.97
N GLU A 244 7.96 -2.40 -31.11
CA GLU A 244 8.11 -1.66 -32.34
C GLU A 244 7.29 -0.39 -32.30
N ARG A 245 7.90 0.73 -32.64
CA ARG A 245 7.24 2.02 -32.72
C ARG A 245 7.51 2.69 -34.06
N THR A 246 6.43 2.94 -34.76
CA THR A 246 6.41 3.81 -35.94
C THR A 246 5.36 4.88 -35.72
N GLY A 247 5.57 6.08 -36.27
CA GLY A 247 4.64 7.20 -36.11
C GLY A 247 4.75 7.91 -34.73
N ASP A 248 3.77 8.80 -34.47
CA ASP A 248 3.84 9.81 -33.41
C ASP A 248 2.87 9.55 -32.24
N LEU A 249 2.30 8.34 -32.12
CA LEU A 249 1.42 8.01 -30.99
C LEU A 249 2.12 8.31 -29.65
N GLN A 250 1.44 9.03 -28.77
CA GLN A 250 1.97 9.35 -27.45
C GLN A 250 2.02 8.10 -26.57
N VAL A 251 3.21 7.68 -26.18
CA VAL A 251 3.43 6.57 -25.24
C VAL A 251 4.11 7.12 -24.01
N VAL A 252 3.51 6.86 -22.84
CA VAL A 252 3.98 7.38 -21.54
C VAL A 252 3.93 6.29 -20.49
N ASP A 253 4.74 6.41 -19.44
CA ASP A 253 4.68 5.52 -18.29
C ASP A 253 3.75 6.04 -17.19
N ALA A 254 3.41 5.15 -16.24
CA ALA A 254 2.54 5.47 -15.12
C ALA A 254 3.06 6.61 -14.23
N TRP A 255 4.38 6.78 -14.09
CA TRP A 255 4.95 7.84 -13.27
C TRP A 255 4.73 9.22 -13.90
N GLN A 256 4.86 9.31 -15.24
CA GLN A 256 4.58 10.55 -15.97
C GLN A 256 3.12 10.99 -15.80
N ILE A 257 2.18 10.04 -15.81
CA ILE A 257 0.76 10.32 -15.52
C ILE A 257 0.58 10.78 -14.07
N LEU A 258 1.14 10.05 -13.10
CA LEU A 258 0.98 10.37 -11.68
C LEU A 258 1.60 11.71 -11.29
N ARG A 259 2.71 12.09 -11.93
CA ARG A 259 3.39 13.38 -11.73
C ARG A 259 2.80 14.52 -12.54
N SER A 260 1.81 14.23 -13.39
CA SER A 260 1.24 15.21 -14.34
C SER A 260 2.29 15.77 -15.32
N GLU A 261 3.32 14.98 -15.63
CA GLU A 261 4.37 15.31 -16.61
C GLU A 261 3.89 15.06 -18.04
N ALA A 262 2.87 14.22 -18.21
CA ALA A 262 2.23 13.96 -19.49
C ALA A 262 0.73 14.30 -19.44
N LYS A 263 0.21 14.76 -20.57
CA LYS A 263 -1.22 15.02 -20.76
C LYS A 263 -1.72 14.03 -21.81
N PRO A 264 -2.40 12.94 -21.42
CA PRO A 264 -2.94 11.98 -22.34
C PRO A 264 -4.07 12.56 -23.19
N GLY A 265 -4.28 12.00 -24.38
CA GLY A 265 -5.41 12.35 -25.24
C GLY A 265 -6.75 11.93 -24.68
N ARG A 266 -7.83 12.11 -25.45
CA ARG A 266 -9.19 11.74 -25.02
C ARG A 266 -9.35 10.22 -24.84
N SER A 267 -8.77 9.42 -25.75
CA SER A 267 -8.80 7.96 -25.74
C SER A 267 -7.46 7.44 -25.23
N VAL A 268 -7.46 6.53 -24.28
CA VAL A 268 -6.26 5.99 -23.65
C VAL A 268 -6.35 4.46 -23.52
N LEU A 269 -5.36 3.76 -24.06
CA LEU A 269 -5.14 2.35 -23.75
C LEU A 269 -4.09 2.22 -22.66
N VAL A 270 -4.49 1.70 -21.50
CA VAL A 270 -3.56 1.35 -20.43
C VAL A 270 -3.11 -0.09 -20.61
N ILE A 271 -1.79 -0.32 -20.69
CA ILE A 271 -1.22 -1.65 -20.85
C ILE A 271 -0.55 -2.06 -19.54
N ASP A 272 -1.18 -3.01 -18.83
CA ASP A 272 -0.71 -3.50 -17.55
C ASP A 272 0.13 -4.77 -17.71
N TRP A 273 1.43 -4.58 -17.62
CA TRP A 273 2.41 -5.65 -17.74
C TRP A 273 2.52 -6.52 -16.49
N ARG A 274 2.22 -5.99 -15.32
CA ARG A 274 2.46 -6.61 -14.02
C ARG A 274 1.23 -7.26 -13.39
N CYS A 275 0.05 -6.90 -13.86
CA CYS A 275 -1.23 -7.31 -13.27
C CYS A 275 -1.30 -7.01 -11.76
N ASP A 276 -0.74 -5.88 -11.35
CA ASP A 276 -0.80 -5.35 -9.99
C ASP A 276 -1.77 -4.15 -9.89
N TRP A 277 -1.64 -3.30 -8.90
CA TRP A 277 -2.52 -2.12 -8.72
C TRP A 277 -2.17 -0.92 -9.58
N ILE A 278 -1.01 -0.90 -10.26
CA ILE A 278 -0.58 0.28 -11.00
C ILE A 278 -1.47 0.48 -12.22
N GLY A 279 -1.56 -0.53 -13.10
CA GLY A 279 -2.38 -0.45 -14.31
C GLY A 279 -3.85 -0.11 -14.03
N PRO A 280 -4.56 -0.90 -13.23
CA PRO A 280 -5.95 -0.61 -12.90
C PRO A 280 -6.15 0.71 -12.13
N GLY A 281 -5.20 1.10 -11.27
CA GLY A 281 -5.25 2.39 -10.58
C GLY A 281 -5.06 3.58 -11.52
N ILE A 282 -4.20 3.48 -12.52
CA ILE A 282 -4.06 4.48 -13.59
C ILE A 282 -5.34 4.54 -14.43
N ALA A 283 -5.90 3.39 -14.81
CA ALA A 283 -7.14 3.34 -15.56
C ALA A 283 -8.31 4.00 -14.81
N GLU A 284 -8.47 3.70 -13.52
CA GLU A 284 -9.46 4.36 -12.65
C GLU A 284 -9.25 5.87 -12.58
N ARG A 285 -8.01 6.32 -12.40
CA ARG A 285 -7.68 7.74 -12.33
C ARG A 285 -8.04 8.46 -13.62
N LEU A 286 -7.62 7.93 -14.75
CA LEU A 286 -7.86 8.55 -16.07
C LEU A 286 -9.36 8.65 -16.39
N VAL A 287 -10.17 7.63 -16.06
CA VAL A 287 -11.64 7.72 -16.23
C VAL A 287 -12.22 8.81 -15.33
N ARG A 288 -11.76 8.95 -14.09
CA ARG A 288 -12.21 10.01 -13.17
C ARG A 288 -11.79 11.40 -13.64
N ASP A 289 -10.67 11.50 -14.36
CA ASP A 289 -10.16 12.73 -14.99
C ASP A 289 -10.88 13.03 -16.33
N GLY A 290 -11.82 12.17 -16.78
CA GLY A 290 -12.68 12.40 -17.95
C GLY A 290 -12.20 11.76 -19.25
N HIS A 291 -11.21 10.88 -19.21
CA HIS A 291 -10.72 10.15 -20.38
C HIS A 291 -11.58 8.90 -20.66
N GLN A 292 -11.60 8.49 -21.93
CA GLN A 292 -12.11 7.18 -22.37
C GLN A 292 -10.97 6.18 -22.25
N VAL A 293 -11.13 5.17 -21.40
CA VAL A 293 -10.02 4.25 -21.06
C VAL A 293 -10.38 2.81 -21.35
N GLN A 294 -9.46 2.11 -21.96
CA GLN A 294 -9.44 0.64 -22.04
C GLN A 294 -8.21 0.13 -21.29
N LEU A 295 -8.34 -1.06 -20.68
CA LEU A 295 -7.26 -1.69 -19.91
C LEU A 295 -6.90 -3.03 -20.54
N ALA A 296 -5.70 -3.18 -21.05
CA ALA A 296 -5.15 -4.43 -21.54
C ALA A 296 -4.20 -5.01 -20.47
N VAL A 297 -4.40 -6.27 -20.10
CA VAL A 297 -3.58 -6.93 -19.06
C VAL A 297 -2.86 -8.16 -19.62
N ASN A 298 -1.60 -8.31 -19.25
CA ASN A 298 -0.76 -9.43 -19.73
C ASN A 298 -1.16 -10.79 -19.13
N GLY A 299 -1.83 -10.79 -17.97
CA GLY A 299 -2.29 -11.98 -17.26
C GLY A 299 -3.71 -12.41 -17.64
N THR A 300 -4.21 -13.39 -16.90
CA THR A 300 -5.55 -13.99 -17.09
C THR A 300 -6.69 -13.03 -16.70
N HIS A 301 -6.41 -12.13 -15.77
CA HIS A 301 -7.36 -11.11 -15.31
C HIS A 301 -6.63 -9.91 -14.68
N CYS A 302 -7.33 -8.81 -14.58
CA CYS A 302 -6.84 -7.60 -13.94
C CYS A 302 -6.54 -7.84 -12.46
N GLY A 303 -5.38 -7.38 -12.00
CA GLY A 303 -5.00 -7.50 -10.60
C GLY A 303 -4.67 -8.93 -10.16
N GLU A 304 -4.24 -9.80 -11.06
CA GLU A 304 -3.91 -11.21 -10.78
C GLU A 304 -2.89 -11.39 -9.65
N SER A 305 -1.94 -10.48 -9.52
CA SER A 305 -0.93 -10.51 -8.45
C SER A 305 -1.40 -9.90 -7.12
N LEU A 306 -2.59 -9.33 -7.07
CA LEU A 306 -3.11 -8.64 -5.89
C LEU A 306 -3.63 -9.61 -4.81
N PRO A 307 -3.61 -9.19 -3.53
CA PRO A 307 -4.36 -9.88 -2.50
C PRO A 307 -5.85 -9.96 -2.84
N LEU A 308 -6.47 -11.13 -2.59
CA LEU A 308 -7.82 -11.48 -3.03
C LEU A 308 -8.86 -10.36 -2.81
N TYR A 309 -8.97 -9.84 -1.59
CA TYR A 309 -9.98 -8.82 -1.27
C TYR A 309 -9.69 -7.45 -1.89
N VAL A 310 -8.41 -7.14 -2.15
CA VAL A 310 -8.01 -5.94 -2.89
C VAL A 310 -8.40 -6.06 -4.36
N ARG A 311 -8.11 -7.23 -4.97
CA ARG A 311 -8.44 -7.53 -6.36
C ARG A 311 -9.95 -7.45 -6.61
N ASP A 312 -10.73 -8.16 -5.79
CA ASP A 312 -12.17 -8.27 -5.98
C ASP A 312 -12.88 -6.91 -5.78
N GLN A 313 -12.44 -6.12 -4.80
CA GLN A 313 -12.93 -4.75 -4.61
C GLN A 313 -12.59 -3.87 -5.83
N LEU A 314 -11.37 -3.96 -6.32
CA LEU A 314 -10.90 -3.17 -7.47
C LEU A 314 -11.64 -3.57 -8.76
N ALA A 315 -11.80 -4.87 -9.01
CA ALA A 315 -12.54 -5.37 -10.17
C ALA A 315 -13.99 -4.86 -10.18
N GLY A 316 -14.67 -4.86 -9.03
CA GLY A 316 -16.01 -4.29 -8.89
C GLY A 316 -16.05 -2.79 -9.20
N GLU A 317 -15.02 -2.06 -8.85
CA GLU A 317 -14.96 -0.62 -9.14
C GLU A 317 -14.69 -0.33 -10.61
N LEU A 318 -13.75 -1.03 -11.24
CA LEU A 318 -13.49 -0.88 -12.68
C LEU A 318 -14.74 -1.20 -13.50
N HIS A 319 -15.50 -2.21 -13.08
CA HIS A 319 -16.79 -2.55 -13.71
C HIS A 319 -17.82 -1.42 -13.60
N ARG A 320 -17.97 -0.80 -12.39
CA ARG A 320 -18.88 0.35 -12.19
C ARG A 320 -18.48 1.57 -13.03
N LEU A 321 -17.20 1.75 -13.27
CA LEU A 321 -16.65 2.81 -14.11
C LEU A 321 -16.75 2.51 -15.61
N GLY A 322 -17.22 1.32 -15.99
CA GLY A 322 -17.41 0.90 -17.37
C GLY A 322 -16.07 0.74 -18.13
N ILE A 323 -14.99 0.40 -17.46
CA ILE A 323 -13.68 0.21 -18.08
C ILE A 323 -13.61 -1.17 -18.73
N PRO A 324 -13.52 -1.27 -20.08
CA PRO A 324 -13.29 -2.54 -20.74
C PRO A 324 -11.92 -3.11 -20.38
N ILE A 325 -11.87 -4.41 -20.07
CA ILE A 325 -10.64 -5.12 -19.72
C ILE A 325 -10.38 -6.24 -20.72
N THR A 326 -9.21 -6.22 -21.35
CA THR A 326 -8.76 -7.24 -22.29
C THR A 326 -7.65 -8.07 -21.66
N PRO A 327 -7.90 -9.33 -21.27
CA PRO A 327 -6.87 -10.23 -20.73
C PRO A 327 -5.97 -10.80 -21.82
N TYR A 328 -4.88 -11.47 -21.41
CA TYR A 328 -3.90 -12.12 -22.28
C TYR A 328 -3.27 -11.19 -23.31
N ALA A 329 -3.17 -9.91 -23.05
CA ALA A 329 -2.72 -8.90 -24.00
C ALA A 329 -1.31 -8.40 -23.71
N ARG A 330 -0.37 -8.63 -24.61
CA ARG A 330 1.02 -8.15 -24.54
C ARG A 330 1.29 -7.12 -25.62
N LEU A 331 1.92 -6.01 -25.27
CA LEU A 331 2.33 -4.99 -26.24
C LEU A 331 3.32 -5.57 -27.25
N TYR A 332 3.04 -5.36 -28.53
CA TYR A 332 3.89 -5.71 -29.66
C TYR A 332 4.45 -4.46 -30.33
N GLY A 333 3.60 -3.48 -30.62
CA GLY A 333 4.01 -2.23 -31.26
C GLY A 333 2.92 -1.19 -31.34
N CYS A 334 3.23 -0.04 -31.94
CA CYS A 334 2.27 1.01 -32.26
C CYS A 334 2.72 1.85 -33.44
N ASP A 335 1.74 2.49 -34.11
CA ASP A 335 1.95 3.53 -35.12
C ASP A 335 1.21 4.84 -34.72
N ASP A 336 0.79 5.66 -35.69
CA ASP A 336 0.20 6.98 -35.39
C ASP A 336 -1.11 6.92 -34.58
N ASN A 337 -1.94 5.92 -34.78
CA ASN A 337 -3.26 5.81 -34.15
C ASN A 337 -3.68 4.37 -33.81
N THR A 338 -2.76 3.42 -33.95
CA THR A 338 -3.04 1.99 -33.72
C THR A 338 -2.05 1.40 -32.73
N VAL A 339 -2.56 0.60 -31.79
CA VAL A 339 -1.74 -0.21 -30.90
C VAL A 339 -1.91 -1.68 -31.24
N TYR A 340 -0.80 -2.34 -31.49
CA TYR A 340 -0.73 -3.76 -31.81
C TYR A 340 -0.35 -4.54 -30.55
N LEU A 341 -1.23 -5.43 -30.14
CA LEU A 341 -1.00 -6.37 -29.06
C LEU A 341 -0.92 -7.80 -29.61
N GLN A 342 -0.41 -8.69 -28.80
CA GLN A 342 -0.39 -10.12 -29.07
C GLN A 342 -1.12 -10.85 -27.95
N HIS A 343 -2.01 -11.75 -28.31
CA HIS A 343 -2.64 -12.66 -27.34
C HIS A 343 -1.60 -13.64 -26.79
N THR A 344 -1.33 -13.59 -25.48
CA THR A 344 -0.18 -14.29 -24.88
C THR A 344 -0.26 -15.82 -24.92
N ALA A 345 -1.48 -16.38 -25.04
CA ALA A 345 -1.67 -17.83 -25.09
C ALA A 345 -1.77 -18.39 -26.50
N SER A 346 -2.39 -17.68 -27.46
CA SER A 346 -2.53 -18.16 -28.84
C SER A 346 -1.49 -17.60 -29.83
N GLY A 347 -0.85 -16.48 -29.46
CA GLY A 347 0.07 -15.76 -30.37
C GLY A 347 -0.62 -14.90 -31.41
N GLU A 348 -1.95 -14.88 -31.47
CA GLU A 348 -2.72 -14.10 -32.45
C GLU A 348 -2.61 -12.60 -32.22
N PRO A 349 -2.65 -11.79 -33.29
CA PRO A 349 -2.64 -10.34 -33.17
C PRO A 349 -3.97 -9.81 -32.63
N MET A 350 -3.88 -8.72 -31.86
CA MET A 350 -5.01 -7.95 -31.38
C MET A 350 -4.76 -6.49 -31.73
N ILE A 351 -5.74 -5.79 -32.27
CA ILE A 351 -5.60 -4.42 -32.76
C ILE A 351 -6.54 -3.49 -31.99
N PHE A 352 -5.98 -2.36 -31.56
CA PHE A 352 -6.72 -1.28 -30.92
C PHE A 352 -6.50 0.01 -31.73
N GLU A 353 -7.58 0.51 -32.33
CA GLU A 353 -7.61 1.79 -33.04
C GLU A 353 -8.22 2.86 -32.12
N GLY A 354 -7.64 4.08 -32.10
CA GLY A 354 -8.09 5.13 -31.21
C GLY A 354 -7.98 6.55 -31.75
#